data_81a6c49131c1990c972e7e1ded7e8f02
#
_entry.id   81a6c49131c1990c972e7e1ded7e8f02
#
_cell.length_a   1.000
_cell.length_b   1.000
_cell.length_c   1.000
_cell.angle_alpha   90.00
_cell.angle_beta   90.00
_cell.angle_gamma   90.00
#
_symmetry.space_group_name_H-M   'P 1'
#
loop_
_entity.id
_entity.type
_entity.pdbx_description
1 polymer ?
#
loop_
_entity_poly.entity_id
_entity_poly.type
_entity_poly.pdbx_seq_one_letter_code
_entity_poly.pdbx_strand_id
1 'polypeptide(L)'
;MSISEVELARARLRWRARRGLLENDLILTRFLDLYEEQLSDEDVLSLTKLFQLDDNQLLEILLGKSEPQGEYYTDNICRLVQIIREA
;
A
#
# COMPACT_ATOMS: atom_id res chain seq x y z
N MET A 1 4.92 2.31 27.82
CA MET A 1 5.34 1.28 26.85
C MET A 1 5.48 1.90 25.48
N SER A 2 6.59 1.65 24.83
CA SER A 2 6.78 2.16 23.47
C SER A 2 6.20 1.18 22.47
N ILE A 3 5.56 1.72 21.44
CA ILE A 3 5.03 0.94 20.32
C ILE A 3 6.15 0.83 19.30
N SER A 4 6.36 -0.36 18.73
CA SER A 4 7.36 -0.54 17.68
C SER A 4 6.95 0.24 16.41
N GLU A 5 7.94 0.52 15.56
CA GLU A 5 7.66 1.20 14.28
C GLU A 5 6.68 0.41 13.43
N VAL A 6 6.79 -0.91 13.43
CA VAL A 6 5.90 -1.77 12.65
C VAL A 6 4.48 -1.72 13.20
N GLU A 7 4.33 -1.78 14.53
CA GLU A 7 3.01 -1.69 15.14
C GLU A 7 2.35 -0.36 14.84
N LEU A 8 3.12 0.72 14.89
CA LEU A 8 2.61 2.04 14.57
C LEU A 8 2.24 2.15 13.10
N ALA A 9 3.08 1.61 12.22
CA ALA A 9 2.80 1.60 10.78
C ALA A 9 1.52 0.82 10.48
N ARG A 10 1.33 -0.33 11.13
CA ARG A 10 0.12 -1.14 10.97
C ARG A 10 -1.12 -0.38 11.44
N ALA A 11 -1.03 0.28 12.59
CA ALA A 11 -2.15 1.05 13.12
C ALA A 11 -2.55 2.21 12.20
N ARG A 12 -1.58 2.77 11.49
CA ARG A 12 -1.80 3.92 10.60
C ARG A 12 -2.05 3.54 9.15
N LEU A 13 -2.04 2.25 8.82
CA LEU A 13 -2.08 1.81 7.43
C LEU A 13 -3.33 2.31 6.70
N ARG A 14 -4.50 2.16 7.30
CA ARG A 14 -5.74 2.65 6.70
C ARG A 14 -5.76 4.17 6.59
N TRP A 15 -5.21 4.86 7.57
CA TRP A 15 -5.14 6.30 7.53
C TRP A 15 -4.24 6.77 6.38
N ARG A 16 -3.10 6.10 6.20
CA ARG A 16 -2.18 6.43 5.11
C ARG A 16 -2.74 6.07 3.75
N ALA A 17 -3.64 5.09 3.68
CA ALA A 17 -4.31 4.71 2.44
C ALA A 17 -5.37 5.72 2.02
N ARG A 18 -5.83 6.55 2.95
CA ARG A 18 -6.79 7.62 2.64
C ARG A 18 -6.03 8.78 2.03
N ARG A 19 -6.33 9.02 0.77
CA ARG A 19 -5.65 10.05 0.00
C ARG A 19 -6.68 10.98 -0.60
N GLY A 20 -6.24 12.04 -1.27
CA GLY A 20 -7.16 13.00 -1.85
C GLY A 20 -7.87 12.49 -3.11
N LEU A 21 -7.42 11.38 -3.67
CA LEU A 21 -7.96 10.85 -4.91
C LEU A 21 -8.90 9.69 -4.60
N LEU A 22 -10.17 9.84 -4.98
CA LEU A 22 -11.21 8.86 -4.65
C LEU A 22 -10.88 7.47 -5.19
N GLU A 23 -10.35 7.38 -6.40
CA GLU A 23 -10.01 6.10 -7.01
C GLU A 23 -9.04 5.32 -6.15
N ASN A 24 -8.00 5.99 -5.63
CA ASN A 24 -7.04 5.34 -4.74
C ASN A 24 -7.71 4.87 -3.46
N ASP A 25 -8.57 5.71 -2.88
CA ASP A 25 -9.28 5.36 -1.65
C ASP A 25 -10.12 4.10 -1.85
N LEU A 26 -10.85 4.01 -2.96
CA LEU A 26 -11.71 2.86 -3.24
C LEU A 26 -10.88 1.58 -3.44
N ILE A 27 -9.82 1.66 -4.22
CA ILE A 27 -8.95 0.50 -4.51
C ILE A 27 -8.29 0.01 -3.23
N LEU A 28 -7.70 0.92 -2.47
CA LEU A 28 -6.93 0.56 -1.28
C LEU A 28 -7.83 0.10 -0.14
N THR A 29 -9.00 0.68 0.02
CA THR A 29 -9.96 0.24 1.03
C THR A 29 -10.42 -1.19 0.75
N ARG A 30 -10.72 -1.50 -0.52
CA ARG A 30 -11.11 -2.87 -0.91
C ARG A 30 -10.00 -3.86 -0.59
N PHE A 31 -8.76 -3.51 -0.94
CA PHE A 31 -7.61 -4.36 -0.67
C PHE A 31 -7.46 -4.61 0.84
N LEU A 32 -7.52 -3.55 1.64
CA LEU A 32 -7.35 -3.68 3.09
C LEU A 32 -8.50 -4.47 3.72
N ASP A 33 -9.73 -4.28 3.26
CA ASP A 33 -10.86 -5.05 3.77
C ASP A 33 -10.67 -6.55 3.56
N LEU A 34 -10.03 -6.94 2.47
CA LEU A 34 -9.80 -8.35 2.15
C LEU A 34 -8.56 -8.93 2.82
N TYR A 35 -7.50 -8.14 2.96
CA TYR A 35 -6.19 -8.69 3.29
C TYR A 35 -5.53 -8.11 4.54
N GLU A 36 -6.08 -7.10 5.17
CA GLU A 36 -5.42 -6.40 6.26
C GLU A 36 -4.90 -7.32 7.37
N GLU A 37 -5.72 -8.29 7.76
CA GLU A 37 -5.36 -9.20 8.84
C GLU A 37 -4.30 -10.22 8.42
N GLN A 38 -4.07 -10.38 7.14
CA GLN A 38 -3.11 -11.35 6.60
C GLN A 38 -1.77 -10.71 6.29
N LEU A 39 -1.64 -9.40 6.43
CA LEU A 39 -0.41 -8.70 6.08
C LEU A 39 0.68 -8.98 7.11
N SER A 40 1.84 -9.41 6.63
CA SER A 40 3.02 -9.58 7.48
C SER A 40 3.60 -8.21 7.84
N ASP A 41 4.54 -8.20 8.78
CA ASP A 41 5.24 -6.97 9.13
C ASP A 41 5.97 -6.39 7.92
N GLU A 42 6.58 -7.26 7.10
CA GLU A 42 7.24 -6.83 5.87
C GLU A 42 6.24 -6.21 4.90
N ASP A 43 5.06 -6.79 4.78
CA ASP A 43 4.00 -6.25 3.93
C ASP A 43 3.59 -4.85 4.38
N VAL A 44 3.41 -4.67 5.69
CA VAL A 44 3.03 -3.38 6.25
C VAL A 44 4.08 -2.32 5.94
N LEU A 45 5.36 -2.66 6.10
CA LEU A 45 6.45 -1.72 5.81
C LEU A 45 6.53 -1.41 4.31
N SER A 46 6.33 -2.41 3.47
CA SER A 46 6.33 -2.22 2.01
C SER A 46 5.18 -1.31 1.57
N LEU A 47 3.99 -1.51 2.12
CA LEU A 47 2.84 -0.66 1.80
C LEU A 47 3.05 0.76 2.31
N THR A 48 3.61 0.93 3.50
CA THR A 48 3.93 2.23 4.04
C THR A 48 4.86 3.00 3.10
N LYS A 49 5.85 2.30 2.55
CA LYS A 49 6.76 2.90 1.58
C LYS A 49 6.03 3.26 0.28
N LEU A 50 5.24 2.34 -0.24
CA LEU A 50 4.48 2.57 -1.47
C LEU A 50 3.57 3.79 -1.35
N PHE A 51 2.95 3.97 -0.19
CA PHE A 51 2.03 5.09 0.05
C PHE A 51 2.74 6.44 0.18
N GLN A 52 4.07 6.48 0.10
CA GLN A 52 4.82 7.73 0.03
C GLN A 52 4.77 8.36 -1.36
N LEU A 53 4.35 7.60 -2.38
CA LEU A 53 4.17 8.15 -3.72
C LEU A 53 3.00 9.14 -3.74
N ASP A 54 3.05 10.10 -4.67
CA ASP A 54 1.90 11.00 -4.81
C ASP A 54 0.70 10.25 -5.40
N ASP A 55 -0.47 10.86 -5.31
CA ASP A 55 -1.71 10.21 -5.68
C ASP A 55 -1.73 9.77 -7.15
N ASN A 56 -1.21 10.59 -8.05
CA ASN A 56 -1.22 10.27 -9.47
C ASN A 56 -0.28 9.12 -9.80
N GLN A 57 0.92 9.14 -9.24
CA GLN A 57 1.89 8.06 -9.44
C GLN A 57 1.36 6.75 -8.90
N LEU A 58 0.76 6.80 -7.71
CA LEU A 58 0.20 5.60 -7.09
C LEU A 58 -0.95 5.04 -7.93
N LEU A 59 -1.85 5.89 -8.40
CA LEU A 59 -2.98 5.45 -9.21
C LEU A 59 -2.51 4.78 -10.49
N GLU A 60 -1.52 5.35 -11.17
CA GLU A 60 -1.00 4.73 -12.39
C GLU A 60 -0.46 3.32 -12.14
N ILE A 61 0.23 3.14 -11.01
CA ILE A 61 0.74 1.82 -10.63
C ILE A 61 -0.42 0.87 -10.33
N LEU A 62 -1.40 1.32 -9.57
CA LEU A 62 -2.54 0.47 -9.20
C LEU A 62 -3.40 0.10 -10.39
N LEU A 63 -3.48 0.95 -11.41
CA LEU A 63 -4.23 0.67 -12.63
C LEU A 63 -3.43 -0.14 -13.66
N GLY A 64 -2.15 -0.41 -13.40
CA GLY A 64 -1.32 -1.18 -14.31
C GLY A 64 -0.74 -0.37 -15.46
N LYS A 65 -0.86 0.95 -15.42
CA LYS A 65 -0.31 1.83 -16.46
C LYS A 65 1.18 2.09 -16.27
N SER A 66 1.69 1.84 -15.07
CA SER A 66 3.07 2.06 -14.72
C SER A 66 3.49 0.96 -13.73
N GLU A 67 4.78 0.70 -13.63
CA GLU A 67 5.30 -0.28 -12.68
C GLU A 67 6.14 0.43 -11.62
N PRO A 68 6.25 -0.16 -10.40
CA PRO A 68 7.13 0.40 -9.37
C PRO A 68 8.55 0.53 -9.93
N GLN A 69 9.22 1.63 -9.60
CA GLN A 69 10.55 1.92 -10.11
C GLN A 69 11.48 2.36 -8.99
N GLY A 70 12.79 2.22 -9.23
CA GLY A 70 13.79 2.67 -8.29
C GLY A 70 13.68 1.96 -6.96
N GLU A 71 13.63 2.72 -5.88
CA GLU A 71 13.56 2.15 -4.53
C GLU A 71 12.23 1.44 -4.24
N TYR A 72 11.22 1.66 -5.08
CA TYR A 72 9.91 0.98 -4.94
C TYR A 72 9.88 -0.35 -5.69
N TYR A 73 10.90 -0.64 -6.48
CA TYR A 73 10.98 -1.89 -7.25
C TYR A 73 11.60 -2.99 -6.38
N THR A 74 10.78 -3.59 -5.55
CA THR A 74 11.16 -4.74 -4.72
C THR A 74 10.19 -5.87 -4.99
N ASP A 75 10.64 -7.11 -4.76
CA ASP A 75 9.79 -8.28 -4.96
C ASP A 75 8.50 -8.16 -4.14
N ASN A 76 8.63 -7.71 -2.90
CA ASN A 76 7.46 -7.63 -2.02
C ASN A 76 6.48 -6.55 -2.46
N ILE A 77 6.96 -5.39 -2.87
CA ILE A 77 6.09 -4.33 -3.38
C ILE A 77 5.40 -4.78 -4.67
N CYS A 78 6.13 -5.40 -5.59
CA CYS A 78 5.55 -5.90 -6.84
C CYS A 78 4.47 -6.95 -6.57
N ARG A 79 4.69 -7.84 -5.62
CA ARG A 79 3.71 -8.85 -5.22
C ARG A 79 2.45 -8.18 -4.65
N LEU A 80 2.62 -7.21 -3.76
CA LEU A 80 1.49 -6.51 -3.16
C LEU A 80 0.71 -5.71 -4.19
N VAL A 81 1.39 -5.03 -5.10
CA VAL A 81 0.74 -4.29 -6.18
C VAL A 81 -0.13 -5.22 -7.02
N GLN A 82 0.39 -6.41 -7.34
CA GLN A 82 -0.39 -7.38 -8.11
C GLN A 82 -1.64 -7.82 -7.37
N ILE A 83 -1.53 -8.07 -6.07
CA ILE A 83 -2.67 -8.44 -5.23
C ILE A 83 -3.71 -7.30 -5.21
N ILE A 84 -3.25 -6.07 -5.06
CA ILE A 84 -4.14 -4.90 -5.05
C ILE A 84 -4.88 -4.78 -6.38
N ARG A 85 -4.20 -4.99 -7.50
CA ARG A 85 -4.81 -4.92 -8.83
C ARG A 85 -5.91 -5.96 -9.01
N GLU A 86 -5.77 -7.10 -8.36
CA GLU A 86 -6.72 -8.21 -8.49
C GLU A 86 -7.84 -8.19 -7.45
N ALA A 87 -7.72 -7.34 -6.46
CA ALA A 87 -8.69 -7.27 -5.37
C ALA A 87 -10.06 -6.75 -5.82
#